data_dcfd7b6af3c7cc3625b6fb712f8fa105
#
_entry.id   dcfd7b6af3c7cc3625b6fb712f8fa105
#
_cell.length_a   1.000
_cell.length_b   1.000
_cell.length_c   1.000
_cell.angle_alpha   90.00
_cell.angle_beta   90.00
_cell.angle_gamma   90.00
#
_symmetry.space_group_name_H-M   'P 1'
#
loop_
_entity.id
_entity.type
_entity.pdbx_description
1 polymer ?
#
loop_
_entity_poly.entity_id
_entity_poly.type
_entity_poly.pdbx_seq_one_letter_code
_entity_poly.pdbx_strand_id
1 'polypeptide(L)'
;KWGGFGPVRIATLIFAAAMLVGLYFLLKNKSRKTQTWVLGILSFSGIAAVIFNLVTWGSPYEYLPLHLCSLNALVLPFTVFSRNKTASNLLLLWSLGAIMALVVNTAQANFQICSATFFFYFFPHLLEFGIPVLLFRLGLVKKDVKCIGSTMAITFVVYGAIHFINVALNSYFAANQILNPAGDIVQVNYMYSLRPENPIMAIFWNWIPYEFW
;
A
#
# COMPACT_ATOMS: atom_id res chain seq x y z
N LYS A 1 -8.40 -19.71 -7.79
CA LYS A 1 -7.24 -18.88 -7.42
C LYS A 1 -7.49 -17.44 -7.85
N TRP A 2 -7.06 -16.51 -7.05
CA TRP A 2 -7.06 -15.08 -7.35
C TRP A 2 -5.72 -14.75 -8.00
N GLY A 3 -5.67 -14.65 -9.28
CA GLY A 3 -4.48 -14.37 -10.09
C GLY A 3 -4.92 -14.20 -11.54
N GLY A 4 -4.22 -13.44 -12.35
CA GLY A 4 -4.63 -13.12 -13.71
C GLY A 4 -5.97 -12.38 -13.82
N PHE A 5 -6.33 -11.89 -15.00
CA PHE A 5 -7.62 -11.24 -15.27
C PHE A 5 -8.73 -12.27 -15.57
N GLY A 6 -9.01 -13.15 -14.58
CA GLY A 6 -10.09 -14.14 -14.69
C GLY A 6 -11.40 -13.66 -14.05
N PRO A 7 -12.52 -14.41 -14.28
CA PRO A 7 -13.84 -14.04 -13.74
C PRO A 7 -13.86 -13.84 -12.24
N VAL A 8 -13.07 -14.60 -11.52
CA VAL A 8 -12.94 -14.53 -10.07
C VAL A 8 -12.35 -13.18 -9.63
N ARG A 9 -11.32 -12.69 -10.31
CA ARG A 9 -10.73 -11.39 -10.00
C ARG A 9 -11.70 -10.26 -10.32
N ILE A 10 -12.39 -10.32 -11.46
CA ILE A 10 -13.41 -9.35 -11.84
C ILE A 10 -14.50 -9.31 -10.76
N ALA A 11 -15.00 -10.46 -10.32
CA ALA A 11 -15.99 -10.54 -9.26
C ALA A 11 -15.50 -9.93 -7.94
N THR A 12 -14.25 -10.17 -7.54
CA THR A 12 -13.68 -9.56 -6.33
C THR A 12 -13.50 -8.05 -6.45
N LEU A 13 -13.15 -7.52 -7.61
CA LEU A 13 -13.06 -6.07 -7.86
C LEU A 13 -14.44 -5.40 -7.84
N ILE A 14 -15.47 -6.06 -8.41
CA ILE A 14 -16.85 -5.60 -8.30
C ILE A 14 -17.31 -5.60 -6.85
N PHE A 15 -17.02 -6.66 -6.11
CA PHE A 15 -17.30 -6.74 -4.67
C PHE A 15 -16.58 -5.62 -3.89
N ALA A 16 -15.32 -5.36 -4.20
CA ALA A 16 -14.55 -4.27 -3.60
C ALA A 16 -15.21 -2.90 -3.83
N ALA A 17 -15.59 -2.61 -5.07
CA ALA A 17 -16.30 -1.38 -5.42
C ALA A 17 -17.65 -1.27 -4.68
N ALA A 18 -18.43 -2.34 -4.68
CA ALA A 18 -19.70 -2.40 -3.97
C ALA A 18 -19.54 -2.19 -2.45
N MET A 19 -18.49 -2.75 -1.85
CA MET A 19 -18.17 -2.58 -0.45
C MET A 19 -17.83 -1.13 -0.10
N LEU A 20 -17.00 -0.45 -0.89
CA LEU A 20 -16.66 0.97 -0.68
C LEU A 20 -17.88 1.89 -0.87
N VAL A 21 -18.68 1.64 -1.91
CA VAL A 21 -19.92 2.37 -2.15
C VAL A 21 -20.91 2.14 -1.02
N GLY A 22 -21.09 0.89 -0.58
CA GLY A 22 -21.91 0.54 0.56
C GLY A 22 -21.46 1.24 1.86
N LEU A 23 -20.17 1.25 2.13
CA LEU A 23 -19.57 1.94 3.27
C LEU A 23 -19.84 3.46 3.23
N TYR A 24 -19.73 4.07 2.05
CA TYR A 24 -20.10 5.47 1.87
C TYR A 24 -21.57 5.72 2.24
N PHE A 25 -22.49 4.92 1.70
CA PHE A 25 -23.93 5.10 1.97
C PHE A 25 -24.30 4.83 3.43
N LEU A 26 -23.65 3.89 4.08
CA LEU A 26 -23.80 3.61 5.51
C LEU A 26 -23.35 4.78 6.38
N LEU A 27 -22.27 5.46 5.96
CA LEU A 27 -21.64 6.51 6.76
C LEU A 27 -22.14 7.93 6.44
N LYS A 28 -22.59 8.24 5.21
CA LYS A 28 -22.87 9.61 4.74
C LYS A 28 -23.80 10.41 5.66
N ASN A 29 -24.76 9.74 6.30
CA ASN A 29 -25.75 10.38 7.19
C ASN A 29 -25.41 10.20 8.69
N LYS A 30 -24.24 9.64 9.03
CA LYS A 30 -23.82 9.46 10.42
C LYS A 30 -23.08 10.67 10.95
N SER A 31 -23.01 10.79 12.28
CA SER A 31 -22.24 11.85 12.91
C SER A 31 -20.75 11.78 12.52
N ARG A 32 -20.08 12.93 12.48
CA ARG A 32 -18.62 12.96 12.20
C ARG A 32 -17.81 12.09 13.16
N LYS A 33 -18.26 11.97 14.42
CA LYS A 33 -17.63 11.09 15.41
C LYS A 33 -17.74 9.63 14.97
N THR A 34 -18.95 9.17 14.60
CA THR A 34 -19.20 7.81 14.11
C THR A 34 -18.38 7.50 12.85
N GLN A 35 -18.41 8.42 11.87
CA GLN A 35 -17.61 8.29 10.64
C GLN A 35 -16.12 8.09 10.95
N THR A 36 -15.55 8.92 11.82
CA THR A 36 -14.14 8.86 12.21
C THR A 36 -13.82 7.55 12.94
N TRP A 37 -14.65 7.11 13.87
CA TRP A 37 -14.39 5.86 14.60
C TRP A 37 -14.48 4.63 13.71
N VAL A 38 -15.48 4.55 12.83
CA VAL A 38 -15.61 3.41 11.90
C VAL A 38 -14.42 3.35 10.95
N LEU A 39 -14.08 4.47 10.28
CA LEU A 39 -12.93 4.52 9.39
C LEU A 39 -11.62 4.31 10.15
N GLY A 40 -11.50 4.82 11.37
CA GLY A 40 -10.35 4.62 12.24
C GLY A 40 -10.13 3.15 12.59
N ILE A 41 -11.16 2.43 13.01
CA ILE A 41 -11.06 1.00 13.31
C ILE A 41 -10.68 0.21 12.05
N LEU A 42 -11.33 0.49 10.92
CA LEU A 42 -11.03 -0.18 9.65
C LEU A 42 -9.60 0.10 9.17
N SER A 43 -9.04 1.26 9.46
CA SER A 43 -7.68 1.64 9.05
C SER A 43 -6.59 0.79 9.71
N PHE A 44 -6.85 0.15 10.85
CA PHE A 44 -5.88 -0.77 11.49
C PHE A 44 -5.72 -2.09 10.73
N SER A 45 -6.57 -2.40 9.76
CA SER A 45 -6.42 -3.61 8.94
C SER A 45 -5.08 -3.68 8.22
N GLY A 46 -4.54 -2.54 7.77
CA GLY A 46 -3.22 -2.47 7.14
C GLY A 46 -2.08 -2.79 8.11
N ILE A 47 -2.16 -2.29 9.34
CA ILE A 47 -1.19 -2.64 10.40
C ILE A 47 -1.27 -4.15 10.72
N ALA A 48 -2.49 -4.70 10.81
CA ALA A 48 -2.68 -6.13 11.02
C ALA A 48 -2.07 -6.97 9.89
N ALA A 49 -2.15 -6.51 8.63
CA ALA A 49 -1.50 -7.17 7.50
C ALA A 49 0.03 -7.09 7.57
N VAL A 50 0.59 -5.95 7.97
CA VAL A 50 2.04 -5.83 8.19
C VAL A 50 2.50 -6.83 9.25
N ILE A 51 1.81 -6.91 10.39
CA ILE A 51 2.13 -7.87 11.46
C ILE A 51 1.99 -9.31 10.95
N PHE A 52 0.90 -9.62 10.24
CA PHE A 52 0.68 -10.94 9.65
C PHE A 52 1.85 -11.36 8.75
N ASN A 53 2.29 -10.48 7.86
CA ASN A 53 3.40 -10.76 6.96
C ASN A 53 4.71 -10.99 7.73
N LEU A 54 5.04 -10.13 8.69
CA LEU A 54 6.26 -10.27 9.51
C LEU A 54 6.31 -11.58 10.32
N VAL A 55 5.14 -12.09 10.75
CA VAL A 55 5.07 -13.32 11.57
C VAL A 55 5.00 -14.58 10.70
N THR A 56 4.35 -14.49 9.52
CA THR A 56 4.05 -15.67 8.70
C THR A 56 5.21 -16.05 7.78
N TRP A 57 5.94 -15.05 7.26
CA TRP A 57 7.00 -15.30 6.28
C TRP A 57 8.36 -15.47 6.95
N GLY A 58 9.12 -16.47 6.49
CA GLY A 58 10.39 -16.87 7.10
C GLY A 58 11.56 -15.90 6.94
N SER A 59 11.39 -14.81 6.18
CA SER A 59 12.40 -13.74 6.01
C SER A 59 11.80 -12.39 6.38
N PRO A 60 11.93 -11.96 7.65
CA PRO A 60 11.34 -10.70 8.10
C PRO A 60 11.89 -9.47 7.35
N TYR A 61 13.11 -9.54 6.86
CA TYR A 61 13.74 -8.45 6.12
C TYR A 61 13.02 -8.14 4.80
N GLU A 62 12.47 -9.14 4.12
CA GLU A 62 11.73 -8.95 2.86
C GLU A 62 10.34 -8.33 3.08
N TYR A 63 9.86 -8.33 4.33
CA TYR A 63 8.52 -7.87 4.72
C TYR A 63 8.52 -6.67 5.67
N LEU A 64 9.66 -5.99 5.84
CA LEU A 64 9.68 -4.72 6.57
C LEU A 64 8.67 -3.74 5.95
N PRO A 65 7.98 -2.91 6.74
CA PRO A 65 6.92 -2.03 6.26
C PRO A 65 7.46 -0.80 5.52
N LEU A 66 8.32 -1.02 4.52
CA LEU A 66 9.01 0.02 3.74
C LEU A 66 8.47 0.14 2.30
N HIS A 67 7.52 -0.72 1.89
CA HIS A 67 6.76 -0.50 0.67
C HIS A 67 5.73 0.62 0.85
N LEU A 68 5.35 1.26 -0.26
CA LEU A 68 4.41 2.39 -0.25
C LEU A 68 3.07 2.04 0.43
N CYS A 69 2.52 0.85 0.15
CA CYS A 69 1.30 0.36 0.79
C CYS A 69 1.48 0.18 2.30
N SER A 70 2.60 -0.39 2.74
CA SER A 70 2.86 -0.57 4.18
C SER A 70 3.05 0.75 4.91
N LEU A 71 3.72 1.73 4.30
CA LEU A 71 3.82 3.10 4.84
C LEU A 71 2.45 3.77 4.89
N ASN A 72 1.63 3.59 3.83
CA ASN A 72 0.25 4.05 3.80
C ASN A 72 -0.55 3.45 4.97
N ALA A 73 -0.45 2.15 5.18
CA ALA A 73 -1.08 1.42 6.28
C ALA A 73 -0.72 1.98 7.66
N LEU A 74 0.56 2.30 7.89
CA LEU A 74 1.04 2.85 9.16
C LEU A 74 0.54 4.28 9.43
N VAL A 75 0.46 5.11 8.39
CA VAL A 75 0.07 6.52 8.50
C VAL A 75 -1.45 6.69 8.50
N LEU A 76 -2.20 5.73 7.95
CA LEU A 76 -3.64 5.83 7.73
C LEU A 76 -4.45 6.03 9.02
N PRO A 77 -4.26 5.28 10.12
CA PRO A 77 -4.99 5.52 11.37
C PRO A 77 -4.76 6.92 11.94
N PHE A 78 -3.48 7.35 11.98
CA PHE A 78 -3.14 8.70 12.41
C PHE A 78 -3.88 9.76 11.58
N THR A 79 -3.91 9.59 10.25
CA THR A 79 -4.56 10.53 9.34
C THR A 79 -6.07 10.60 9.56
N VAL A 80 -6.72 9.45 9.78
CA VAL A 80 -8.17 9.40 10.05
C VAL A 80 -8.53 10.14 11.33
N PHE A 81 -7.79 9.92 12.41
CA PHE A 81 -8.09 10.55 13.69
C PHE A 81 -7.68 12.02 13.76
N SER A 82 -6.52 12.38 13.21
CA SER A 82 -6.03 13.77 13.22
C SER A 82 -6.73 14.66 12.17
N ARG A 83 -7.24 14.06 11.09
CA ARG A 83 -7.79 14.77 9.91
C ARG A 83 -6.81 15.82 9.35
N ASN A 84 -5.52 15.55 9.49
CA ASN A 84 -4.48 16.44 8.99
C ASN A 84 -4.58 16.54 7.45
N LYS A 85 -4.65 17.75 6.92
CA LYS A 85 -4.86 18.00 5.49
C LYS A 85 -3.71 17.46 4.65
N THR A 86 -2.47 17.73 5.03
CA THR A 86 -1.29 17.28 4.28
C THR A 86 -1.21 15.76 4.26
N ALA A 87 -1.35 15.10 5.42
CA ALA A 87 -1.37 13.65 5.51
C ALA A 87 -2.52 13.05 4.69
N SER A 88 -3.71 13.62 4.72
CA SER A 88 -4.86 13.13 3.94
C SER A 88 -4.64 13.25 2.43
N ASN A 89 -4.04 14.34 1.95
CA ASN A 89 -3.70 14.50 0.54
C ASN A 89 -2.54 13.58 0.15
N LEU A 90 -1.55 13.38 1.02
CA LEU A 90 -0.46 12.43 0.82
C LEU A 90 -1.01 11.00 0.65
N LEU A 91 -1.87 10.56 1.57
CA LEU A 91 -2.47 9.21 1.48
C LEU A 91 -3.39 9.06 0.27
N LEU A 92 -4.07 10.12 -0.17
CA LEU A 92 -4.84 10.09 -1.41
C LEU A 92 -3.92 9.84 -2.63
N LEU A 93 -2.73 10.45 -2.67
CA LEU A 93 -1.73 10.19 -3.70
C LEU A 93 -1.19 8.75 -3.60
N TRP A 94 -0.80 8.33 -2.40
CA TRP A 94 -0.25 6.98 -2.16
C TRP A 94 -1.27 5.85 -2.35
N SER A 95 -2.57 6.15 -2.19
CA SER A 95 -3.65 5.19 -2.41
C SER A 95 -3.72 4.67 -3.85
N LEU A 96 -3.12 5.39 -4.83
CA LEU A 96 -2.97 4.90 -6.19
C LEU A 96 -2.13 3.62 -6.25
N GLY A 97 -1.11 3.49 -5.39
CA GLY A 97 -0.34 2.25 -5.26
C GLY A 97 -1.19 1.09 -4.75
N ALA A 98 -2.07 1.34 -3.77
CA ALA A 98 -2.95 0.32 -3.22
C ALA A 98 -3.98 -0.19 -4.24
N ILE A 99 -4.59 0.71 -5.04
CA ILE A 99 -5.52 0.28 -6.09
C ILE A 99 -4.78 -0.45 -7.22
N MET A 100 -3.56 -0.04 -7.56
CA MET A 100 -2.74 -0.74 -8.56
C MET A 100 -2.39 -2.16 -8.12
N ALA A 101 -2.13 -2.41 -6.83
CA ALA A 101 -1.91 -3.75 -6.29
C ALA A 101 -3.13 -4.67 -6.48
N LEU A 102 -4.34 -4.12 -6.44
CA LEU A 102 -5.59 -4.87 -6.68
C LEU A 102 -5.88 -5.07 -8.17
N VAL A 103 -5.63 -4.05 -8.99
CA VAL A 103 -6.00 -4.04 -10.42
C VAL A 103 -4.92 -4.67 -11.29
N VAL A 104 -3.65 -4.40 -11.01
CA VAL A 104 -2.54 -4.97 -11.79
C VAL A 104 -2.09 -6.27 -11.15
N ASN A 105 -2.11 -7.35 -11.91
CA ASN A 105 -1.62 -8.63 -11.43
C ASN A 105 -0.08 -8.59 -11.35
N THR A 106 0.45 -8.67 -10.14
CA THR A 106 1.84 -9.07 -9.92
C THR A 106 1.91 -10.59 -9.79
N ALA A 107 3.00 -11.20 -10.22
CA ALA A 107 3.22 -12.66 -10.12
C ALA A 107 3.07 -13.17 -8.67
N GLN A 108 3.27 -12.29 -7.70
CA GLN A 108 3.15 -12.56 -6.27
C GLN A 108 1.70 -12.69 -5.78
N ALA A 109 0.72 -12.13 -6.50
CA ALA A 109 -0.69 -12.11 -6.08
C ALA A 109 -1.51 -13.31 -6.59
N ASN A 110 -0.98 -14.52 -6.51
CA ASN A 110 -1.66 -15.75 -6.92
C ASN A 110 -2.21 -16.51 -5.70
N PHE A 111 -3.15 -15.90 -4.98
CA PHE A 111 -3.67 -16.45 -3.73
C PHE A 111 -4.88 -17.36 -3.94
N GLN A 112 -5.04 -18.33 -3.05
CA GLN A 112 -6.29 -19.06 -2.92
C GLN A 112 -7.33 -18.15 -2.26
N ILE A 113 -8.51 -18.01 -2.88
CA ILE A 113 -9.62 -17.23 -2.30
C ILE A 113 -9.99 -17.82 -0.95
N CYS A 114 -10.35 -16.95 0.00
CA CYS A 114 -10.66 -17.30 1.38
C CYS A 114 -9.48 -17.81 2.20
N SER A 115 -8.23 -17.73 1.70
CA SER A 115 -7.05 -17.95 2.52
C SER A 115 -6.75 -16.72 3.40
N ALA A 116 -6.06 -16.92 4.52
CA ALA A 116 -5.57 -15.81 5.33
C ALA A 116 -4.70 -14.84 4.52
N THR A 117 -3.83 -15.36 3.68
CA THR A 117 -2.96 -14.58 2.79
C THR A 117 -3.77 -13.68 1.84
N PHE A 118 -4.84 -14.23 1.23
CA PHE A 118 -5.74 -13.42 0.39
C PHE A 118 -6.44 -12.35 1.21
N PHE A 119 -6.95 -12.68 2.41
CA PHE A 119 -7.65 -11.75 3.27
C PHE A 119 -6.73 -10.58 3.69
N PHE A 120 -5.53 -10.87 4.20
CA PHE A 120 -4.56 -9.86 4.62
C PHE A 120 -3.88 -9.12 3.46
N TYR A 121 -4.03 -9.58 2.24
CA TYR A 121 -3.64 -8.82 1.05
C TYR A 121 -4.79 -7.93 0.53
N PHE A 122 -5.96 -8.51 0.29
CA PHE A 122 -7.05 -7.86 -0.43
C PHE A 122 -7.70 -6.71 0.37
N PHE A 123 -8.13 -7.00 1.62
CA PHE A 123 -8.87 -6.03 2.42
C PHE A 123 -8.03 -4.81 2.83
N PRO A 124 -6.79 -4.94 3.29
CA PRO A 124 -5.96 -3.79 3.57
C PRO A 124 -5.76 -2.88 2.36
N HIS A 125 -5.39 -3.42 1.20
CA HIS A 125 -5.23 -2.60 -0.01
C HIS A 125 -6.53 -1.92 -0.45
N LEU A 126 -7.68 -2.60 -0.30
CA LEU A 126 -8.98 -1.99 -0.56
C LEU A 126 -9.25 -0.81 0.37
N LEU A 127 -8.97 -0.95 1.67
CA LEU A 127 -9.20 0.09 2.66
C LEU A 127 -8.15 1.21 2.60
N GLU A 128 -6.90 0.90 2.27
CA GLU A 128 -5.84 1.88 1.98
C GLU A 128 -6.16 2.79 0.79
N PHE A 129 -6.87 2.26 -0.20
CA PHE A 129 -7.44 3.08 -1.27
C PHE A 129 -8.73 3.78 -0.83
N GLY A 130 -9.65 3.03 -0.24
CA GLY A 130 -11.02 3.48 0.02
C GLY A 130 -11.13 4.53 1.12
N ILE A 131 -10.38 4.38 2.22
CA ILE A 131 -10.49 5.31 3.36
C ILE A 131 -10.03 6.73 2.99
N PRO A 132 -8.87 6.96 2.34
CA PRO A 132 -8.52 8.30 1.88
C PRO A 132 -9.60 8.93 0.99
N VAL A 133 -10.16 8.17 0.05
CA VAL A 133 -11.27 8.64 -0.80
C VAL A 133 -12.50 9.02 0.03
N LEU A 134 -12.86 8.18 1.02
CA LEU A 134 -14.02 8.41 1.90
C LEU A 134 -13.83 9.62 2.82
N LEU A 135 -12.61 9.89 3.31
CA LEU A 135 -12.33 11.11 4.10
C LEU A 135 -12.74 12.38 3.35
N PHE A 136 -12.45 12.45 2.05
CA PHE A 136 -12.84 13.59 1.21
C PHE A 136 -14.31 13.55 0.80
N ARG A 137 -14.87 12.38 0.48
CA ARG A 137 -16.26 12.23 0.05
C ARG A 137 -17.26 12.48 1.17
N LEU A 138 -16.92 12.12 2.40
CA LEU A 138 -17.73 12.40 3.60
C LEU A 138 -17.52 13.82 4.14
N GLY A 139 -16.63 14.60 3.53
CA GLY A 139 -16.33 15.97 3.96
C GLY A 139 -15.60 16.04 5.31
N LEU A 140 -14.97 14.95 5.75
CA LEU A 140 -14.15 14.93 6.97
C LEU A 140 -12.88 15.76 6.80
N VAL A 141 -12.34 15.78 5.58
CA VAL A 141 -11.20 16.60 5.16
C VAL A 141 -11.58 17.36 3.90
N LYS A 142 -11.13 18.62 3.78
CA LYS A 142 -11.31 19.42 2.57
C LYS A 142 -10.12 19.22 1.63
N LYS A 143 -10.41 19.10 0.33
CA LYS A 143 -9.38 19.13 -0.71
C LYS A 143 -8.67 20.48 -0.68
N ASP A 144 -7.34 20.46 -0.77
CA ASP A 144 -6.55 21.67 -0.79
C ASP A 144 -5.38 21.50 -1.77
N VAL A 145 -5.46 22.17 -2.91
CA VAL A 145 -4.42 22.13 -3.95
C VAL A 145 -3.07 22.66 -3.46
N LYS A 146 -3.07 23.49 -2.38
CA LYS A 146 -1.83 23.98 -1.78
C LYS A 146 -1.01 22.86 -1.14
N CYS A 147 -1.64 21.71 -0.81
CA CYS A 147 -0.94 20.56 -0.28
C CYS A 147 -0.19 19.74 -1.35
N ILE A 148 -0.40 19.99 -2.65
CA ILE A 148 0.25 19.20 -3.71
C ILE A 148 1.77 19.29 -3.61
N GLY A 149 2.32 20.50 -3.49
CA GLY A 149 3.78 20.69 -3.39
C GLY A 149 4.38 19.96 -2.19
N SER A 150 3.76 20.07 -1.02
CA SER A 150 4.23 19.37 0.20
C SER A 150 4.08 17.85 0.09
N THR A 151 2.99 17.34 -0.49
CA THR A 151 2.81 15.88 -0.68
C THR A 151 3.82 15.31 -1.67
N MET A 152 4.10 16.01 -2.76
CA MET A 152 5.15 15.61 -3.70
C MET A 152 6.53 15.62 -3.05
N ALA A 153 6.88 16.70 -2.32
CA ALA A 153 8.16 16.80 -1.63
C ALA A 153 8.34 15.66 -0.60
N ILE A 154 7.30 15.38 0.22
CA ILE A 154 7.34 14.26 1.17
C ILE A 154 7.52 12.93 0.43
N THR A 155 6.81 12.72 -0.67
CA THR A 155 6.92 11.48 -1.46
C THR A 155 8.34 11.30 -2.00
N PHE A 156 8.96 12.34 -2.58
CA PHE A 156 10.33 12.28 -3.06
C PHE A 156 11.35 12.02 -1.95
N VAL A 157 11.21 12.69 -0.80
CA VAL A 157 12.10 12.47 0.36
C VAL A 157 11.97 11.04 0.86
N VAL A 158 10.75 10.53 1.02
CA VAL A 158 10.50 9.16 1.47
C VAL A 158 11.06 8.15 0.45
N TYR A 159 10.79 8.35 -0.84
CA TYR A 159 11.30 7.48 -1.90
C TYR A 159 12.83 7.44 -1.93
N GLY A 160 13.48 8.61 -1.87
CA GLY A 160 14.94 8.71 -1.80
C GLY A 160 15.52 8.03 -0.56
N ALA A 161 14.92 8.24 0.62
CA ALA A 161 15.33 7.56 1.84
C ALA A 161 15.23 6.04 1.72
N ILE A 162 14.13 5.53 1.17
CA ILE A 162 13.93 4.08 0.93
C ILE A 162 14.94 3.54 -0.07
N HIS A 163 15.29 4.30 -1.12
CA HIS A 163 16.33 3.89 -2.07
C HIS A 163 17.67 3.65 -1.36
N PHE A 164 18.12 4.60 -0.54
CA PHE A 164 19.36 4.42 0.23
C PHE A 164 19.27 3.29 1.25
N ILE A 165 18.11 3.07 1.87
CA ILE A 165 17.88 1.93 2.76
C ILE A 165 18.03 0.61 1.98
N ASN A 166 17.46 0.49 0.78
CA ASN A 166 17.61 -0.70 -0.06
C ASN A 166 19.08 -0.97 -0.39
N VAL A 167 19.84 0.05 -0.79
CA VAL A 167 21.28 -0.09 -1.09
C VAL A 167 22.05 -0.54 0.15
N ALA A 168 21.83 0.10 1.29
CA ALA A 168 22.52 -0.20 2.53
C ALA A 168 22.20 -1.62 3.04
N LEU A 169 20.92 -2.02 3.04
CA LEU A 169 20.51 -3.35 3.47
C LEU A 169 21.05 -4.45 2.55
N ASN A 170 20.97 -4.28 1.22
CA ASN A 170 21.50 -5.27 0.29
C ASN A 170 23.02 -5.42 0.42
N SER A 171 23.75 -4.32 0.64
CA SER A 171 25.20 -4.37 0.91
C SER A 171 25.49 -5.10 2.22
N TYR A 172 24.70 -4.84 3.28
CA TYR A 172 24.84 -5.51 4.58
C TYR A 172 24.54 -7.00 4.48
N PHE A 173 23.46 -7.41 3.79
CA PHE A 173 23.09 -8.81 3.61
C PHE A 173 24.13 -9.58 2.82
N ALA A 174 24.68 -8.99 1.75
CA ALA A 174 25.75 -9.59 0.97
C ALA A 174 27.05 -9.77 1.78
N ALA A 175 27.46 -8.74 2.52
CA ALA A 175 28.67 -8.78 3.34
C ALA A 175 28.58 -9.80 4.49
N ASN A 176 27.40 -10.01 5.07
CA ASN A 176 27.18 -10.91 6.20
C ASN A 176 26.57 -12.26 5.78
N GLN A 177 26.43 -12.54 4.49
CA GLN A 177 25.84 -13.79 3.95
C GLN A 177 24.48 -14.12 4.60
N ILE A 178 23.62 -13.11 4.74
CA ILE A 178 22.26 -13.30 5.30
C ILE A 178 21.42 -14.01 4.27
N LEU A 179 20.98 -15.23 4.57
CA LEU A 179 20.22 -16.07 3.64
C LEU A 179 18.72 -16.04 3.94
N ASN A 180 17.91 -16.13 2.89
CA ASN A 180 16.49 -16.40 2.97
C ASN A 180 16.23 -17.92 3.16
N PRO A 181 14.98 -18.35 3.41
CA PRO A 181 14.66 -19.77 3.57
C PRO A 181 14.97 -20.65 2.35
N ALA A 182 15.15 -20.06 1.16
CA ALA A 182 15.56 -20.79 -0.04
C ALA A 182 17.08 -20.99 -0.15
N GLY A 183 17.86 -20.35 0.74
CA GLY A 183 19.32 -20.41 0.73
C GLY A 183 20.00 -19.34 -0.12
N ASP A 184 19.23 -18.39 -0.67
CA ASP A 184 19.77 -17.27 -1.43
C ASP A 184 20.06 -16.08 -0.51
N ILE A 185 21.03 -15.23 -0.89
CA ILE A 185 21.27 -13.97 -0.17
C ILE A 185 20.01 -13.12 -0.25
N VAL A 186 19.54 -12.66 0.93
CA VAL A 186 18.38 -11.76 1.01
C VAL A 186 18.62 -10.52 0.16
N GLN A 187 17.65 -10.18 -0.67
CA GLN A 187 17.64 -8.96 -1.47
C GLN A 187 16.32 -8.25 -1.27
N VAL A 188 16.40 -6.97 -0.93
CA VAL A 188 15.23 -6.10 -0.78
C VAL A 188 15.17 -5.05 -1.88
N ASN A 189 13.95 -4.70 -2.28
CA ASN A 189 13.67 -3.71 -3.32
C ASN A 189 12.37 -2.94 -2.97
N TYR A 190 12.36 -2.36 -1.77
CA TYR A 190 11.20 -1.60 -1.30
C TYR A 190 10.91 -0.42 -2.24
N MET A 191 9.63 -0.16 -2.50
CA MET A 191 9.14 0.82 -3.47
C MET A 191 9.71 0.63 -4.89
N TYR A 192 10.30 -0.53 -5.18
CA TYR A 192 10.90 -0.87 -6.49
C TYR A 192 11.94 0.14 -6.97
N SER A 193 12.70 0.71 -6.04
CA SER A 193 13.64 1.79 -6.34
C SER A 193 14.96 1.33 -6.98
N LEU A 194 15.24 0.02 -6.97
CA LEU A 194 16.48 -0.54 -7.55
C LEU A 194 16.23 -1.22 -8.89
N ARG A 195 15.04 -1.80 -9.09
CA ARG A 195 14.66 -2.51 -10.31
C ARG A 195 13.15 -2.61 -10.44
N PRO A 196 12.59 -2.64 -11.65
CA PRO A 196 11.16 -2.86 -11.87
C PRO A 196 10.82 -4.33 -11.60
N GLU A 197 9.71 -4.59 -10.89
CA GLU A 197 9.24 -5.95 -10.61
C GLU A 197 7.95 -6.31 -11.34
N ASN A 198 7.43 -5.40 -12.15
CA ASN A 198 6.25 -5.68 -12.97
C ASN A 198 6.37 -5.04 -14.37
N PRO A 199 5.63 -5.54 -15.37
CA PRO A 199 5.73 -5.07 -16.76
C PRO A 199 5.42 -3.58 -16.93
N ILE A 200 4.49 -3.03 -16.14
CA ILE A 200 4.11 -1.61 -16.24
C ILE A 200 5.27 -0.73 -15.76
N MET A 201 5.88 -1.08 -14.62
CA MET A 201 7.05 -0.36 -14.14
C MET A 201 8.22 -0.49 -15.09
N ALA A 202 8.41 -1.64 -15.74
CA ALA A 202 9.46 -1.83 -16.73
C ALA A 202 9.33 -0.87 -17.92
N ILE A 203 8.10 -0.51 -18.32
CA ILE A 203 7.89 0.49 -19.38
C ILE A 203 8.44 1.85 -18.94
N PHE A 204 8.12 2.31 -17.75
CA PHE A 204 8.61 3.58 -17.22
C PHE A 204 10.11 3.56 -16.98
N TRP A 205 10.64 2.44 -16.48
CA TRP A 205 12.06 2.21 -16.26
C TRP A 205 12.89 2.36 -17.54
N ASN A 206 12.37 1.86 -18.66
CA ASN A 206 13.03 1.96 -19.96
C ASN A 206 12.97 3.37 -20.58
N TRP A 207 12.08 4.24 -20.10
CA TRP A 207 11.94 5.61 -20.60
C TRP A 207 12.86 6.60 -19.88
N ILE A 208 13.28 6.28 -18.66
CA ILE A 208 14.16 7.14 -17.88
C ILE A 208 15.54 6.47 -17.83
N PRO A 209 16.62 7.21 -18.15
CA PRO A 209 17.98 6.65 -18.11
C PRO A 209 18.27 5.99 -16.76
N TYR A 210 18.93 4.85 -16.82
CA TYR A 210 19.23 4.00 -15.66
C TYR A 210 20.01 4.74 -14.55
N GLU A 211 20.82 5.72 -14.90
CA GLU A 211 21.65 6.50 -13.96
C GLU A 211 20.82 7.37 -13.01
N PHE A 212 19.51 7.50 -13.22
CA PHE A 212 18.60 8.29 -12.39
C PHE A 212 17.72 7.46 -11.43
N TRP A 213 17.95 6.15 -11.38
CA TRP A 213 17.20 5.25 -10.50
C TRP A 213 17.99 4.82 -9.26
#